data_a0e7dc81ac26cb73a3d34bcd21a785de
#
_entry.id   a0e7dc81ac26cb73a3d34bcd21a785de
#
_cell.length_a   1.000
_cell.length_b   1.000
_cell.length_c   1.000
_cell.angle_alpha   90.00
_cell.angle_beta   90.00
_cell.angle_gamma   90.00
#
_symmetry.space_group_name_H-M   'P 1'
#
loop_
_entity.id
_entity.type
_entity.pdbx_description
1 polymer ?
#
loop_
_entity_poly.entity_id
_entity_poly.type
_entity_poly.pdbx_seq_one_letter_code
_entity_poly.pdbx_strand_id
1 'polypeptide(L)'
;KGRYMYDIFRERGNLAMIFNPRDTELTPLTNHIEFSKDDLKDLNAVVVEIQDVGARYFNYTKDVFRLMDALKDMKDDAPSLYIVDHNNPAGRIVEGTMPSAKIEAYVPKVAHRHGLTLGELANLYYHEIGAKFALHVISAMATDSNRQLMPWTIAPASDIPGLFTCDVYSGGGLWNNTNITPGIGTARPYEYFGAPFVKTGGRDIVPVAEGIMLRPCSFTPSCGRYEGQKCFGYQLMREPGV
;
A
#
# COMPACT_ATOMS: atom_id res chain seq x y z
N LYS A 1 15.54 18.19 0.02
CA LYS A 1 14.08 17.94 0.15
C LYS A 1 13.56 17.46 -1.21
N GLY A 2 12.73 16.41 -1.24
CA GLY A 2 12.12 15.87 -2.46
C GLY A 2 13.03 14.97 -3.32
N ARG A 3 14.04 14.35 -2.73
CA ARG A 3 14.91 13.37 -3.39
C ARG A 3 14.75 12.03 -2.70
N TYR A 4 14.69 10.99 -3.50
CA TYR A 4 14.66 9.61 -3.00
C TYR A 4 16.06 9.14 -2.60
N MET A 5 16.11 8.15 -1.71
CA MET A 5 17.39 7.60 -1.24
C MET A 5 18.20 7.01 -2.39
N TYR A 6 17.56 6.36 -3.36
CA TYR A 6 18.26 5.79 -4.52
C TYR A 6 18.97 6.86 -5.37
N ASP A 7 18.44 8.10 -5.48
CA ASP A 7 19.11 9.20 -6.17
C ASP A 7 20.39 9.61 -5.45
N ILE A 8 20.33 9.67 -4.10
CA ILE A 8 21.47 10.03 -3.26
C ILE A 8 22.57 8.96 -3.36
N PHE A 9 22.20 7.68 -3.29
CA PHE A 9 23.16 6.58 -3.40
C PHE A 9 23.79 6.50 -4.79
N ARG A 10 23.00 6.70 -5.85
CA ARG A 10 23.49 6.73 -7.23
C ARG A 10 24.55 7.82 -7.42
N GLU A 11 24.30 9.03 -6.94
CA GLU A 11 25.25 10.16 -7.05
C GLU A 11 26.55 9.91 -6.26
N ARG A 12 26.48 9.19 -5.16
CA ARG A 12 27.64 8.84 -4.33
C ARG A 12 28.39 7.60 -4.82
N GLY A 13 27.90 6.91 -5.84
CA GLY A 13 28.51 5.69 -6.38
C GLY A 13 28.35 4.45 -5.50
N ASN A 14 27.40 4.46 -4.55
CA ASN A 14 27.17 3.38 -3.59
C ASN A 14 25.96 2.52 -3.93
N LEU A 15 25.29 2.77 -5.05
CA LEU A 15 24.11 2.03 -5.47
C LEU A 15 24.50 0.83 -6.31
N ALA A 16 24.30 -0.38 -5.79
CA ALA A 16 24.54 -1.63 -6.51
C ALA A 16 23.33 -2.04 -7.35
N MET A 17 22.13 -2.01 -6.79
CA MET A 17 20.90 -2.51 -7.42
C MET A 17 19.67 -1.75 -6.91
N ILE A 18 18.62 -1.72 -7.72
CA ILE A 18 17.29 -1.21 -7.36
C ILE A 18 16.27 -2.31 -7.60
N PHE A 19 15.49 -2.64 -6.55
CA PHE A 19 14.27 -3.41 -6.65
C PHE A 19 13.08 -2.46 -6.63
N ASN A 20 12.32 -2.38 -7.72
CA ASN A 20 11.19 -1.48 -7.80
C ASN A 20 9.88 -2.28 -7.78
N PRO A 21 9.06 -2.20 -6.72
CA PRO A 21 7.80 -2.93 -6.63
C PRO A 21 6.84 -2.65 -7.78
N ARG A 22 6.92 -1.48 -8.40
CA ARG A 22 6.07 -1.10 -9.55
C ARG A 22 6.38 -1.87 -10.82
N ASP A 23 7.59 -2.39 -10.96
CA ASP A 23 7.96 -3.18 -12.14
C ASP A 23 7.18 -4.50 -12.17
N THR A 24 6.70 -4.98 -11.01
CA THR A 24 5.87 -6.19 -10.91
C THR A 24 4.42 -5.95 -11.28
N GLU A 25 3.92 -4.72 -11.25
CA GLU A 25 2.55 -4.37 -11.68
C GLU A 25 2.34 -4.63 -13.18
N LEU A 26 3.41 -4.65 -13.96
CA LEU A 26 3.39 -4.86 -15.41
C LEU A 26 3.47 -6.35 -15.82
N THR A 27 3.75 -7.25 -14.87
CA THR A 27 3.87 -8.69 -15.12
C THR A 27 2.68 -9.45 -14.56
N PRO A 28 1.81 -10.05 -15.41
CA PRO A 28 0.55 -10.65 -14.99
C PRO A 28 0.67 -11.91 -14.11
N LEU A 29 1.87 -12.50 -13.98
CA LEU A 29 2.05 -13.81 -13.37
C LEU A 29 2.65 -13.80 -11.95
N THR A 30 3.32 -12.72 -11.54
CA THR A 30 3.89 -12.60 -10.19
C THR A 30 3.76 -11.16 -9.71
N ASN A 31 2.77 -10.85 -8.94
CA ASN A 31 2.58 -9.51 -8.35
C ASN A 31 3.50 -9.28 -7.13
N HIS A 32 4.75 -9.73 -7.18
CA HIS A 32 5.71 -9.58 -6.08
C HIS A 32 7.16 -9.65 -6.56
N ILE A 33 8.07 -9.08 -5.78
CA ILE A 33 9.51 -9.19 -5.98
C ILE A 33 10.00 -10.49 -5.36
N GLU A 34 10.81 -11.24 -6.09
CA GLU A 34 11.58 -12.35 -5.57
C GLU A 34 12.99 -11.88 -5.21
N PHE A 35 13.44 -12.25 -4.01
CA PHE A 35 14.78 -11.93 -3.52
C PHE A 35 15.61 -13.19 -3.45
N SER A 36 16.61 -13.33 -4.32
CA SER A 36 17.55 -14.44 -4.23
C SER A 36 18.71 -14.12 -3.28
N LYS A 37 19.32 -15.16 -2.69
CA LYS A 37 20.53 -14.97 -1.90
C LYS A 37 21.68 -14.40 -2.74
N ASP A 38 21.72 -14.72 -4.03
CA ASP A 38 22.74 -14.22 -4.92
C ASP A 38 22.62 -12.71 -5.18
N ASP A 39 21.42 -12.16 -5.17
CA ASP A 39 21.20 -10.72 -5.29
C ASP A 39 21.65 -9.94 -4.05
N LEU A 40 21.67 -10.59 -2.89
CA LEU A 40 21.85 -9.95 -1.59
C LEU A 40 23.26 -10.18 -0.97
N LYS A 41 23.96 -11.24 -1.35
CA LYS A 41 25.18 -11.74 -0.66
C LYS A 41 26.35 -10.76 -0.60
N ASP A 42 26.50 -9.88 -1.59
CA ASP A 42 27.62 -8.95 -1.68
C ASP A 42 27.24 -7.52 -1.25
N LEU A 43 26.04 -7.35 -0.70
CA LEU A 43 25.54 -6.06 -0.23
C LEU A 43 25.92 -5.83 1.23
N ASN A 44 26.32 -4.60 1.57
CA ASN A 44 26.48 -4.18 2.96
C ASN A 44 25.15 -3.82 3.61
N ALA A 45 24.23 -3.29 2.82
CA ALA A 45 22.93 -2.83 3.31
C ALA A 45 21.85 -2.92 2.21
N VAL A 46 20.63 -3.17 2.64
CA VAL A 46 19.43 -2.99 1.84
C VAL A 46 18.62 -1.85 2.45
N VAL A 47 18.20 -0.91 1.63
CA VAL A 47 17.38 0.23 2.05
C VAL A 47 16.02 0.13 1.41
N VAL A 48 14.98 0.09 2.24
CA VAL A 48 13.58 0.10 1.83
C VAL A 48 13.03 1.52 1.96
N GLU A 49 12.59 2.09 0.85
CA GLU A 49 11.92 3.37 0.78
C GLU A 49 10.62 3.21 -0.01
N ILE A 50 9.58 2.75 0.66
CA ILE A 50 8.22 2.63 0.12
C ILE A 50 7.22 3.26 1.07
N GLN A 51 6.08 3.71 0.54
CA GLN A 51 4.99 4.26 1.33
C GLN A 51 3.93 3.17 1.55
N ASP A 52 3.77 2.70 2.79
CA ASP A 52 2.59 1.93 3.18
C ASP A 52 1.35 2.84 3.23
N VAL A 53 0.18 2.29 2.94
CA VAL A 53 -1.09 3.04 2.82
C VAL A 53 -2.12 2.70 3.91
N GLY A 54 -1.70 1.99 4.95
CA GLY A 54 -2.51 1.70 6.13
C GLY A 54 -3.46 0.51 6.00
N ALA A 55 -3.40 -0.25 4.91
CA ALA A 55 -4.26 -1.41 4.69
C ALA A 55 -3.47 -2.72 4.64
N ARG A 56 -3.87 -3.70 5.45
CA ARG A 56 -3.22 -5.01 5.61
C ARG A 56 -2.88 -5.74 4.30
N TYR A 57 -3.67 -5.57 3.27
CA TYR A 57 -3.50 -6.26 2.00
C TYR A 57 -2.70 -5.46 0.96
N PHE A 58 -2.07 -4.36 1.34
CA PHE A 58 -1.20 -3.61 0.45
C PHE A 58 0.02 -4.45 0.05
N ASN A 59 0.19 -4.68 -1.25
CA ASN A 59 1.13 -5.68 -1.76
C ASN A 59 2.60 -5.35 -1.46
N TYR A 60 3.00 -4.08 -1.50
CA TYR A 60 4.39 -3.70 -1.29
C TYR A 60 4.89 -4.00 0.13
N THR A 61 4.01 -3.99 1.13
CA THR A 61 4.34 -4.44 2.49
C THR A 61 4.66 -5.94 2.51
N LYS A 62 3.97 -6.75 1.70
CA LYS A 62 4.29 -8.19 1.56
C LYS A 62 5.67 -8.39 0.97
N ASP A 63 6.12 -7.54 0.04
CA ASP A 63 7.46 -7.63 -0.54
C ASP A 63 8.54 -7.33 0.49
N VAL A 64 8.29 -6.39 1.41
CA VAL A 64 9.20 -6.16 2.54
C VAL A 64 9.31 -7.39 3.43
N PHE A 65 8.22 -8.09 3.70
CA PHE A 65 8.24 -9.31 4.51
C PHE A 65 8.96 -10.46 3.80
N ARG A 66 8.81 -10.62 2.47
CA ARG A 66 9.60 -11.57 1.67
C ARG A 66 11.09 -11.27 1.74
N LEU A 67 11.47 -9.99 1.62
CA LEU A 67 12.85 -9.57 1.81
C LEU A 67 13.37 -9.95 3.21
N MET A 68 12.59 -9.71 4.25
CA MET A 68 12.99 -10.04 5.62
C MET A 68 13.16 -11.54 5.84
N ASP A 69 12.35 -12.39 5.21
CA ASP A 69 12.54 -13.84 5.24
C ASP A 69 13.82 -14.25 4.49
N ALA A 70 14.07 -13.67 3.31
CA ALA A 70 15.31 -13.93 2.58
C ALA A 70 16.56 -13.56 3.41
N LEU A 71 16.53 -12.39 4.07
CA LEU A 71 17.63 -11.95 4.95
C LEU A 71 17.79 -12.87 6.16
N LYS A 72 16.70 -13.31 6.79
CA LYS A 72 16.74 -14.27 7.89
C LYS A 72 17.42 -15.58 7.48
N ASP A 73 17.14 -16.07 6.27
CA ASP A 73 17.72 -17.31 5.74
C ASP A 73 19.20 -17.19 5.41
N MET A 74 19.74 -15.98 5.27
CA MET A 74 21.18 -15.72 5.08
C MET A 74 21.97 -15.77 6.39
N LYS A 75 21.32 -15.70 7.55
CA LYS A 75 21.95 -15.74 8.88
C LYS A 75 22.99 -14.63 9.06
N ASP A 76 24.24 -15.02 9.39
CA ASP A 76 25.34 -14.10 9.68
C ASP A 76 25.85 -13.34 8.43
N ASP A 77 25.52 -13.81 7.22
CA ASP A 77 25.89 -13.20 5.95
C ASP A 77 24.86 -12.16 5.46
N ALA A 78 23.81 -11.93 6.23
CA ALA A 78 22.75 -11.00 5.84
C ALA A 78 23.22 -9.54 5.89
N PRO A 79 22.99 -8.75 4.83
CA PRO A 79 23.18 -7.31 4.88
C PRO A 79 22.25 -6.65 5.92
N SER A 80 22.66 -5.48 6.42
CA SER A 80 21.79 -4.69 7.30
C SER A 80 20.57 -4.19 6.55
N LEU A 81 19.38 -4.28 7.15
CA LEU A 81 18.15 -3.75 6.59
C LEU A 81 17.81 -2.38 7.20
N TYR A 82 17.64 -1.38 6.35
CA TYR A 82 17.21 -0.04 6.71
C TYR A 82 15.82 0.23 6.15
N ILE A 83 14.87 0.57 7.01
CA ILE A 83 13.54 1.02 6.62
C ILE A 83 13.50 2.55 6.75
N VAL A 84 13.34 3.25 5.65
CA VAL A 84 13.02 4.69 5.65
C VAL A 84 11.53 4.81 5.91
N ASP A 85 11.21 5.06 7.18
CA ASP A 85 9.83 5.05 7.64
C ASP A 85 9.09 6.34 7.29
N HIS A 86 7.81 6.24 6.99
CA HIS A 86 6.93 7.34 6.65
C HIS A 86 5.65 7.28 7.47
N ASN A 87 5.03 8.43 7.68
CA ASN A 87 3.73 8.49 8.32
C ASN A 87 2.70 7.65 7.54
N ASN A 88 1.83 6.96 8.28
CA ASN A 88 0.71 6.26 7.68
C ASN A 88 -0.35 7.27 7.19
N PRO A 89 -0.64 7.34 5.88
CA PRO A 89 -1.59 8.30 5.33
C PRO A 89 -3.02 8.09 5.83
N ALA A 90 -3.38 6.86 6.20
CA ALA A 90 -4.67 6.55 6.82
C ALA A 90 -4.72 6.84 8.34
N GLY A 91 -3.61 7.29 8.95
CA GLY A 91 -3.53 7.65 10.36
C GLY A 91 -3.42 6.47 11.32
N ARG A 92 -3.73 6.71 12.60
CA ARG A 92 -3.57 5.73 13.71
C ARG A 92 -4.82 4.92 14.02
N ILE A 93 -5.92 5.15 13.34
CA ILE A 93 -7.17 4.43 13.59
C ILE A 93 -7.01 2.97 13.19
N VAL A 94 -7.47 2.08 14.07
CA VAL A 94 -7.47 0.62 13.84
C VAL A 94 -8.91 0.18 13.61
N GLU A 95 -9.17 -0.45 12.45
CA GLU A 95 -10.52 -0.87 12.05
C GLU A 95 -10.50 -2.24 11.35
N GLY A 96 -11.65 -2.91 11.43
CA GLY A 96 -11.86 -4.21 10.81
C GLY A 96 -11.31 -5.37 11.64
N THR A 97 -11.39 -6.57 11.07
CA THR A 97 -11.06 -7.82 11.75
C THR A 97 -9.59 -8.20 11.60
N MET A 98 -9.08 -8.97 12.56
CA MET A 98 -7.82 -9.69 12.42
C MET A 98 -7.94 -10.77 11.34
N PRO A 99 -6.85 -11.12 10.65
CA PRO A 99 -6.86 -12.20 9.66
C PRO A 99 -7.13 -13.55 10.35
N SER A 100 -7.77 -14.45 9.61
CA SER A 100 -7.91 -15.84 10.05
C SER A 100 -6.55 -16.57 9.97
N ALA A 101 -6.43 -17.71 10.67
CA ALA A 101 -5.23 -18.56 10.62
C ALA A 101 -4.91 -19.13 9.21
N LYS A 102 -5.86 -19.06 8.28
CA LYS A 102 -5.73 -19.55 6.90
C LYS A 102 -5.41 -18.44 5.89
N ILE A 103 -4.82 -17.36 6.34
CA ILE A 103 -4.47 -16.26 5.45
C ILE A 103 -3.22 -16.59 4.64
N GLU A 104 -3.10 -15.95 3.48
CA GLU A 104 -1.93 -16.02 2.62
C GLU A 104 -0.65 -15.61 3.37
N ALA A 105 0.48 -16.23 3.00
CA ALA A 105 1.79 -15.86 3.54
C ALA A 105 2.12 -14.38 3.29
N TYR A 106 2.94 -13.81 4.14
CA TYR A 106 3.38 -12.41 4.10
C TYR A 106 2.28 -11.35 4.30
N VAL A 107 1.06 -11.76 4.62
CA VAL A 107 0.03 -10.81 5.04
C VAL A 107 0.21 -10.49 6.53
N PRO A 108 0.36 -9.22 6.91
CA PRO A 108 0.53 -8.83 8.30
C PRO A 108 -0.61 -9.33 9.19
N LYS A 109 -0.28 -9.87 10.37
CA LYS A 109 -1.27 -10.29 11.38
C LYS A 109 -1.78 -9.09 12.19
N VAL A 110 -2.37 -8.15 11.48
CA VAL A 110 -2.93 -6.92 12.02
C VAL A 110 -4.36 -6.71 11.54
N ALA A 111 -5.08 -5.76 12.10
CA ALA A 111 -6.42 -5.39 11.64
C ALA A 111 -6.41 -4.92 10.17
N HIS A 112 -7.56 -4.88 9.56
CA HIS A 112 -7.74 -4.49 8.15
C HIS A 112 -7.10 -3.13 7.84
N ARG A 113 -7.47 -2.11 8.61
CA ARG A 113 -6.79 -0.82 8.72
C ARG A 113 -5.97 -0.88 10.00
N HIS A 114 -4.65 -0.88 9.88
CA HIS A 114 -3.79 -1.30 10.99
C HIS A 114 -3.24 -0.14 11.84
N GLY A 115 -3.28 1.09 11.33
CA GLY A 115 -2.82 2.26 12.07
C GLY A 115 -1.31 2.34 12.33
N LEU A 116 -0.51 1.43 11.77
CA LEU A 116 0.94 1.33 11.94
C LEU A 116 1.69 1.97 10.77
N THR A 117 2.93 2.40 11.00
CA THR A 117 3.87 2.73 9.93
C THR A 117 4.51 1.45 9.37
N LEU A 118 5.20 1.57 8.23
CA LEU A 118 5.98 0.46 7.67
C LEU A 118 7.05 -0.02 8.64
N GLY A 119 7.74 0.92 9.30
CA GLY A 119 8.77 0.58 10.29
C GLY A 119 8.21 -0.17 11.50
N GLU A 120 7.01 0.18 11.96
CA GLU A 120 6.31 -0.53 13.03
C GLU A 120 5.88 -1.94 12.58
N LEU A 121 5.37 -2.09 11.34
CA LEU A 121 5.05 -3.39 10.75
C LEU A 121 6.29 -4.27 10.58
N ALA A 122 7.41 -3.70 10.12
CA ALA A 122 8.67 -4.42 9.99
C ALA A 122 9.18 -4.92 11.34
N ASN A 123 9.14 -4.10 12.39
CA ASN A 123 9.49 -4.52 13.75
C ASN A 123 8.59 -5.66 14.25
N LEU A 124 7.28 -5.56 14.03
CA LEU A 124 6.33 -6.61 14.39
C LEU A 124 6.70 -7.93 13.72
N TYR A 125 6.90 -7.90 12.40
CA TYR A 125 7.24 -9.09 11.62
C TYR A 125 8.62 -9.66 11.99
N TYR A 126 9.61 -8.78 12.24
CA TYR A 126 10.96 -9.17 12.70
C TYR A 126 10.90 -10.04 13.95
N HIS A 127 10.10 -9.63 14.94
CA HIS A 127 9.90 -10.41 16.16
C HIS A 127 9.10 -11.69 15.90
N GLU A 128 8.09 -11.65 15.06
CA GLU A 128 7.27 -12.82 14.72
C GLU A 128 8.09 -13.94 14.09
N ILE A 129 8.97 -13.61 13.14
CA ILE A 129 9.82 -14.61 12.49
C ILE A 129 11.08 -14.97 13.28
N GLY A 130 11.34 -14.32 14.41
CA GLY A 130 12.55 -14.52 15.22
C GLY A 130 13.83 -14.18 14.46
N ALA A 131 13.80 -13.12 13.65
CA ALA A 131 14.95 -12.66 12.88
C ALA A 131 16.09 -12.17 13.78
N LYS A 132 17.34 -12.20 13.24
CA LYS A 132 18.56 -11.77 13.96
C LYS A 132 19.46 -10.86 13.14
N PHE A 133 19.16 -10.60 11.87
CA PHE A 133 19.91 -9.64 11.07
C PHE A 133 19.75 -8.21 11.63
N ALA A 134 20.65 -7.30 11.28
CA ALA A 134 20.57 -5.92 11.74
C ALA A 134 19.39 -5.18 11.06
N LEU A 135 18.40 -4.79 11.85
CA LEU A 135 17.24 -3.99 11.40
C LEU A 135 17.36 -2.56 11.97
N HIS A 136 17.29 -1.58 11.10
CA HIS A 136 17.31 -0.16 11.43
C HIS A 136 16.08 0.54 10.87
N VAL A 137 15.27 1.16 11.70
CA VAL A 137 14.15 2.01 11.29
C VAL A 137 14.56 3.47 11.41
N ILE A 138 14.58 4.16 10.27
CA ILE A 138 14.83 5.60 10.20
C ILE A 138 13.46 6.27 10.23
N SER A 139 13.02 6.63 11.44
CA SER A 139 11.68 7.20 11.64
C SER A 139 11.57 8.57 10.99
N ALA A 140 10.46 8.79 10.27
CA ALA A 140 10.00 10.13 10.00
C ALA A 140 9.68 10.85 11.32
N MET A 141 9.70 12.18 11.32
CA MET A 141 9.22 12.94 12.48
C MET A 141 7.73 12.65 12.66
N ALA A 142 7.43 11.70 13.54
CA ALA A 142 6.05 11.28 13.81
C ALA A 142 5.28 12.44 14.47
N THR A 143 4.13 12.77 13.90
CA THR A 143 3.09 13.50 14.61
C THR A 143 2.27 12.53 15.44
N ASP A 144 1.58 13.00 16.48
CA ASP A 144 0.72 12.14 17.31
C ASP A 144 -0.34 11.39 16.50
N SER A 145 -0.82 11.99 15.41
CA SER A 145 -1.78 11.38 14.49
C SER A 145 -1.14 10.36 13.53
N ASN A 146 0.19 10.36 13.38
CA ASN A 146 0.91 9.57 12.37
C ASN A 146 0.29 9.68 10.97
N ARG A 147 -0.27 10.83 10.63
CA ARG A 147 -0.96 11.02 9.36
C ARG A 147 -0.12 11.83 8.38
N GLN A 148 -0.05 11.35 7.14
CA GLN A 148 0.49 12.14 6.05
C GLN A 148 -0.45 13.31 5.74
N LEU A 149 0.06 14.54 5.84
CA LEU A 149 -0.73 15.76 5.61
C LEU A 149 -0.48 16.40 4.26
N MET A 150 0.63 16.05 3.61
CA MET A 150 1.04 16.66 2.33
C MET A 150 0.94 15.63 1.20
N PRO A 151 0.50 16.04 0.01
CA PRO A 151 0.52 15.18 -1.17
C PRO A 151 1.93 14.67 -1.46
N TRP A 152 2.01 13.45 -2.01
CA TRP A 152 3.27 12.88 -2.47
C TRP A 152 3.71 13.49 -3.80
N THR A 153 5.02 13.56 -4.04
CA THR A 153 5.58 13.85 -5.35
C THR A 153 5.34 12.70 -6.32
N ILE A 154 5.47 11.45 -5.83
CA ILE A 154 5.16 10.22 -6.56
C ILE A 154 4.15 9.45 -5.71
N ALA A 155 3.03 9.06 -6.31
CA ALA A 155 2.01 8.28 -5.63
C ALA A 155 2.56 6.93 -5.13
N PRO A 156 2.10 6.38 -4.00
CA PRO A 156 2.57 5.10 -3.46
C PRO A 156 2.44 3.93 -4.44
N ALA A 157 1.35 3.88 -5.16
CA ALA A 157 1.06 2.91 -6.22
C ALA A 157 0.28 3.60 -7.35
N SER A 158 0.20 2.93 -8.52
CA SER A 158 -0.49 3.47 -9.70
C SER A 158 -1.97 3.74 -9.45
N ASP A 159 -2.59 2.95 -8.58
CA ASP A 159 -4.00 3.04 -8.20
C ASP A 159 -4.25 3.75 -6.84
N ILE A 160 -3.22 4.39 -6.28
CA ILE A 160 -3.32 5.21 -5.06
C ILE A 160 -2.89 6.66 -5.38
N PRO A 161 -3.71 7.45 -6.09
CA PRO A 161 -3.30 8.77 -6.58
C PRO A 161 -3.27 9.85 -5.50
N GLY A 162 -3.90 9.65 -4.35
CA GLY A 162 -4.02 10.70 -3.34
C GLY A 162 -4.32 10.21 -1.93
N LEU A 163 -4.25 11.16 -0.98
CA LEU A 163 -4.45 10.86 0.44
C LEU A 163 -5.86 10.34 0.74
N PHE A 164 -6.88 10.89 0.09
CA PHE A 164 -8.26 10.42 0.29
C PHE A 164 -8.44 8.98 -0.19
N THR A 165 -7.72 8.58 -1.25
CA THR A 165 -7.73 7.18 -1.69
C THR A 165 -7.24 6.25 -0.58
N CYS A 166 -6.21 6.64 0.21
CA CYS A 166 -5.74 5.84 1.34
C CYS A 166 -6.79 5.67 2.44
N ASP A 167 -7.56 6.73 2.73
CA ASP A 167 -8.63 6.67 3.73
C ASP A 167 -9.70 5.63 3.35
N VAL A 168 -10.04 5.55 2.06
CA VAL A 168 -11.10 4.65 1.56
C VAL A 168 -10.57 3.29 1.09
N TYR A 169 -9.27 3.15 0.86
CA TYR A 169 -8.66 1.94 0.31
C TYR A 169 -8.89 0.72 1.17
N SER A 170 -8.77 0.83 2.50
CA SER A 170 -8.97 -0.31 3.41
C SER A 170 -10.38 -0.92 3.31
N GLY A 171 -11.39 -0.11 3.04
CA GLY A 171 -12.75 -0.59 2.73
C GLY A 171 -12.93 -0.91 1.25
N GLY A 172 -12.44 -0.04 0.38
CA GLY A 172 -12.60 -0.16 -1.08
C GLY A 172 -11.98 -1.41 -1.68
N GLY A 173 -10.86 -1.87 -1.13
CA GLY A 173 -10.21 -3.11 -1.56
C GLY A 173 -11.05 -4.38 -1.34
N LEU A 174 -12.04 -4.36 -0.46
CA LEU A 174 -12.96 -5.48 -0.28
C LEU A 174 -13.79 -5.77 -1.53
N TRP A 175 -14.02 -4.77 -2.39
CA TRP A 175 -14.71 -4.95 -3.66
C TRP A 175 -13.95 -5.85 -4.64
N ASN A 176 -12.63 -5.99 -4.52
CA ASN A 176 -11.82 -6.79 -5.43
C ASN A 176 -12.27 -8.26 -5.51
N ASN A 177 -12.84 -8.79 -4.43
CA ASN A 177 -13.34 -10.18 -4.35
C ASN A 177 -14.84 -10.29 -4.62
N THR A 178 -15.46 -9.25 -5.17
CA THR A 178 -16.89 -9.22 -5.54
C THR A 178 -17.07 -8.99 -7.04
N ASN A 179 -18.31 -8.89 -7.51
CA ASN A 179 -18.63 -8.50 -8.88
C ASN A 179 -18.77 -6.97 -9.06
N ILE A 180 -18.39 -6.19 -8.06
CA ILE A 180 -18.28 -4.72 -8.15
C ILE A 180 -16.83 -4.35 -8.48
N THR A 181 -16.61 -3.41 -9.41
CA THR A 181 -15.27 -2.82 -9.59
C THR A 181 -15.09 -1.67 -8.60
N PRO A 182 -13.92 -1.58 -7.93
CA PRO A 182 -13.58 -0.44 -7.10
C PRO A 182 -13.04 0.75 -7.91
N GLY A 183 -13.36 0.85 -9.19
CA GLY A 183 -12.94 1.95 -10.04
C GLY A 183 -11.45 1.94 -10.47
N ILE A 184 -10.76 0.79 -10.37
CA ILE A 184 -9.41 0.62 -10.94
C ILE A 184 -9.52 0.88 -12.46
N GLY A 185 -8.51 1.55 -13.02
CA GLY A 185 -8.54 1.99 -14.42
C GLY A 185 -9.34 3.27 -14.65
N THR A 186 -9.68 4.01 -13.60
CA THR A 186 -10.27 5.35 -13.67
C THR A 186 -9.34 6.39 -13.03
N ALA A 187 -9.70 7.66 -13.12
CA ALA A 187 -8.97 8.74 -12.42
C ALA A 187 -9.13 8.71 -10.89
N ARG A 188 -10.03 7.86 -10.36
CA ARG A 188 -10.35 7.79 -8.92
C ARG A 188 -10.53 6.33 -8.45
N PRO A 189 -9.48 5.53 -8.48
CA PRO A 189 -9.51 4.17 -7.98
C PRO A 189 -9.90 4.17 -6.50
N TYR A 190 -10.69 3.16 -6.10
CA TYR A 190 -11.24 2.98 -4.75
C TYR A 190 -12.19 4.09 -4.26
N GLU A 191 -12.19 5.25 -4.90
CA GLU A 191 -13.17 6.31 -4.66
C GLU A 191 -14.45 6.11 -5.50
N TYR A 192 -14.36 5.39 -6.63
CA TYR A 192 -15.50 4.89 -7.39
C TYR A 192 -15.76 3.42 -7.10
N PHE A 193 -17.02 3.03 -7.07
CA PHE A 193 -17.40 1.61 -7.07
C PHE A 193 -18.71 1.42 -7.85
N GLY A 194 -18.80 0.30 -8.57
CA GLY A 194 -19.97 0.02 -9.40
C GLY A 194 -19.80 -1.15 -10.34
N ALA A 195 -20.76 -1.31 -11.24
CA ALA A 195 -20.75 -2.33 -12.28
C ALA A 195 -21.74 -1.97 -13.42
N PRO A 196 -21.68 -2.66 -14.59
CA PRO A 196 -22.63 -2.42 -15.68
C PRO A 196 -24.09 -2.69 -15.31
N PHE A 197 -24.33 -3.60 -14.36
CA PHE A 197 -25.66 -4.00 -13.93
C PHE A 197 -26.20 -3.21 -12.74
N VAL A 198 -25.42 -2.31 -12.13
CA VAL A 198 -25.86 -1.50 -10.99
C VAL A 198 -26.88 -0.46 -11.49
N LYS A 199 -27.96 -0.33 -10.72
CA LYS A 199 -28.98 0.71 -10.94
C LYS A 199 -28.84 1.73 -9.81
N THR A 200 -28.44 2.96 -10.13
CA THR A 200 -28.39 4.06 -9.16
C THR A 200 -29.79 4.63 -8.95
N GLY A 201 -30.21 4.76 -7.70
CA GLY A 201 -31.56 5.16 -7.30
C GLY A 201 -31.85 6.67 -7.37
N GLY A 202 -31.24 7.42 -8.28
CA GLY A 202 -31.46 8.85 -8.38
C GLY A 202 -30.23 9.63 -8.80
N ARG A 203 -30.27 10.96 -8.66
CA ARG A 203 -29.17 11.87 -8.97
C ARG A 203 -28.64 12.60 -7.73
N ASP A 204 -29.26 12.40 -6.59
CA ASP A 204 -28.96 13.17 -5.40
C ASP A 204 -27.72 12.62 -4.69
N ILE A 205 -26.91 13.52 -4.17
CA ILE A 205 -25.80 13.20 -3.28
C ILE A 205 -26.40 12.89 -1.92
N VAL A 206 -26.00 11.76 -1.34
CA VAL A 206 -26.50 11.32 -0.02
C VAL A 206 -25.37 11.18 0.98
N PRO A 207 -25.53 11.73 2.20
CA PRO A 207 -24.60 11.45 3.28
C PRO A 207 -24.76 9.98 3.71
N VAL A 208 -23.65 9.30 3.98
CA VAL A 208 -23.64 7.89 4.41
C VAL A 208 -22.91 7.68 5.72
N ALA A 209 -22.02 8.59 6.07
CA ALA A 209 -21.31 8.64 7.34
C ALA A 209 -20.89 10.08 7.61
N GLU A 210 -20.41 10.37 8.81
CA GLU A 210 -19.88 11.69 9.16
C GLU A 210 -18.75 12.07 8.18
N GLY A 211 -18.90 13.20 7.51
CA GLY A 211 -17.94 13.72 6.53
C GLY A 211 -17.84 12.93 5.23
N ILE A 212 -18.65 11.89 4.99
CA ILE A 212 -18.63 11.06 3.79
C ILE A 212 -19.98 11.08 3.07
N MET A 213 -19.91 11.33 1.78
CA MET A 213 -21.07 11.36 0.89
C MET A 213 -20.89 10.39 -0.28
N LEU A 214 -22.01 9.89 -0.79
CA LEU A 214 -22.10 9.13 -2.04
C LEU A 214 -22.75 9.99 -3.13
N ARG A 215 -22.06 10.11 -4.25
CA ARG A 215 -22.58 10.75 -5.46
C ARG A 215 -22.84 9.69 -6.52
N PRO A 216 -24.07 9.53 -7.04
CA PRO A 216 -24.32 8.65 -8.19
C PRO A 216 -23.48 9.09 -9.39
N CYS A 217 -22.84 8.14 -10.08
CA CYS A 217 -22.01 8.43 -11.24
C CYS A 217 -22.00 7.27 -12.23
N SER A 218 -21.46 7.53 -13.41
CA SER A 218 -21.06 6.48 -14.35
C SER A 218 -19.60 6.69 -14.74
N PHE A 219 -18.91 5.60 -15.00
CA PHE A 219 -17.51 5.60 -15.39
C PHE A 219 -17.22 4.40 -16.30
N THR A 220 -16.09 4.47 -17.02
CA THR A 220 -15.63 3.37 -17.88
C THR A 220 -14.18 3.07 -17.51
N PRO A 221 -13.89 1.93 -16.88
CA PRO A 221 -12.53 1.54 -16.57
C PRO A 221 -11.68 1.35 -17.83
N SER A 222 -10.43 1.82 -17.82
CA SER A 222 -9.47 1.61 -18.91
C SER A 222 -8.66 0.32 -18.76
N CYS A 223 -8.78 -0.35 -17.61
CA CYS A 223 -8.16 -1.65 -17.35
C CYS A 223 -8.91 -2.40 -16.24
N GLY A 224 -8.61 -3.68 -16.08
CA GLY A 224 -9.14 -4.51 -15.00
C GLY A 224 -10.59 -4.94 -15.21
N ARG A 225 -11.34 -5.06 -14.11
CA ARG A 225 -12.74 -5.52 -14.16
C ARG A 225 -13.62 -4.53 -14.91
N TYR A 226 -14.35 -5.02 -15.92
CA TYR A 226 -15.23 -4.24 -16.81
C TYR A 226 -14.49 -3.22 -17.68
N GLU A 227 -13.23 -3.51 -18.06
CA GLU A 227 -12.48 -2.71 -19.01
C GLU A 227 -13.32 -2.39 -20.26
N GLY A 228 -13.34 -1.11 -20.65
CA GLY A 228 -14.09 -0.62 -21.80
C GLY A 228 -15.63 -0.62 -21.65
N GLN A 229 -16.17 -1.16 -20.56
CA GLN A 229 -17.61 -1.21 -20.33
C GLN A 229 -18.07 -0.03 -19.46
N LYS A 230 -19.21 0.55 -19.81
CA LYS A 230 -19.82 1.59 -19.00
C LYS A 230 -20.40 0.98 -17.72
N CYS A 231 -19.88 1.39 -16.59
CA CYS A 231 -20.36 1.06 -15.26
C CYS A 231 -21.21 2.18 -14.67
N PHE A 232 -22.14 1.80 -13.82
CA PHE A 232 -22.93 2.72 -13.01
C PHE A 232 -22.68 2.40 -11.55
N GLY A 233 -22.72 3.41 -10.70
CA GLY A 233 -22.41 3.24 -9.29
C GLY A 233 -22.30 4.57 -8.57
N TYR A 234 -21.36 4.64 -7.65
CA TYR A 234 -21.20 5.80 -6.78
C TYR A 234 -19.75 6.21 -6.68
N GLN A 235 -19.56 7.50 -6.44
CA GLN A 235 -18.32 8.10 -5.98
C GLN A 235 -18.42 8.36 -4.48
N LEU A 236 -17.43 7.89 -3.72
CA LEU A 236 -17.18 8.34 -2.36
C LEU A 236 -16.58 9.76 -2.42
N MET A 237 -17.10 10.64 -1.62
CA MET A 237 -16.64 12.03 -1.53
C MET A 237 -16.50 12.41 -0.06
N ARG A 238 -15.49 13.22 0.24
CA ARG A 238 -15.41 13.91 1.53
C ARG A 238 -16.32 15.14 1.48
N GLU A 239 -17.03 15.40 2.56
CA GLU A 239 -17.81 16.63 2.72
C GLU A 239 -16.87 17.83 2.70
N PRO A 240 -17.18 18.88 1.92
CA PRO A 240 -16.37 20.08 1.90
C PRO A 240 -16.31 20.75 3.28
N GLY A 241 -15.11 21.00 3.79
CA GLY A 241 -14.88 21.73 5.05
C GLY A 241 -14.79 20.85 6.31
N VAL A 242 -14.82 19.53 6.13
CA VAL A 242 -14.60 18.56 7.22
C VAL A 242 -13.22 17.93 7.12
#